data_2f231c7bb1a3d9f36042c73409b81b3e
#
_entry.id   2f231c7bb1a3d9f36042c73409b81b3e
#
_cell.length_a   1.000
_cell.length_b   1.000
_cell.length_c   1.000
_cell.angle_alpha   90.00
_cell.angle_beta   90.00
_cell.angle_gamma   90.00
#
_symmetry.space_group_name_H-M   'P 1'
#
loop_
_entity.id
_entity.type
_entity.pdbx_description
1 polymer ?
#
loop_
_entity_poly.entity_id
_entity_poly.type
_entity_poly.pdbx_seq_one_letter_code
_entity_poly.pdbx_strand_id
1 'polypeptide(L)'
;MPESDFKEGHVEADGFRVRYLEAGQGDSVVILDSTAWGWSPLNDALAKTYRVVVFEVPGMGSSSPNTTSGSVNDLAGTMVQAAASXVSGKFTLIGTSFAANVALRQTXLAPESVEALVLISPTXIRPAASAPTQTLDEMKARLSAHPENIPSLPFGLIDNLTQEQALAARLGGTVNDSEVESRLGDVQCATLSLFGLAXKTVESQATAIYREKIPNSNVSIVYDAGHLIALDRPEALIDAVTDYVERRETFIVGRQRQIINP
;
A
#
# COMPACT_ATOMS: atom_id res chain seq x y z
N MET A 1 18.84 14.63 0.17
CA MET A 1 17.86 14.16 1.13
C MET A 1 16.52 14.13 0.48
N PRO A 2 16.08 12.99 0.33
CA PRO A 2 14.87 12.73 -0.41
C PRO A 2 13.64 13.44 0.16
N GLU A 3 13.34 13.16 1.41
CA GLU A 3 12.13 13.71 2.00
C GLU A 3 12.14 15.24 2.04
N SER A 4 13.33 15.85 2.04
CA SER A 4 13.42 17.30 2.13
C SER A 4 12.89 18.00 0.87
N ASP A 5 12.78 17.28 -0.25
CA ASP A 5 12.23 17.87 -1.48
C ASP A 5 10.70 17.85 -1.48
N PHE A 6 10.07 17.15 -0.55
CA PHE A 6 8.63 17.08 -0.48
C PHE A 6 8.10 18.22 0.39
N LYS A 7 7.03 18.85 -0.08
CA LYS A 7 6.39 19.96 0.64
C LYS A 7 5.15 19.45 1.35
N GLU A 8 4.99 19.86 2.60
CA GLU A 8 3.86 19.43 3.41
C GLU A 8 2.64 20.27 3.16
N GLY A 9 1.48 19.61 3.16
CA GLY A 9 0.20 20.28 3.08
C GLY A 9 -0.84 19.48 3.83
N HIS A 10 -2.06 20.01 3.85
CA HIS A 10 -3.18 19.36 4.52
C HIS A 10 -4.44 19.56 3.69
N VAL A 11 -5.33 18.58 3.73
CA VAL A 11 -6.68 18.71 3.17
C VAL A 11 -7.69 18.27 4.22
N GLU A 12 -8.90 18.77 4.11
CA GLU A 12 -9.98 18.34 4.99
C GLU A 12 -10.78 17.24 4.31
N ALA A 13 -11.01 16.14 5.02
CA ALA A 13 -11.79 15.03 4.49
C ALA A 13 -12.48 14.33 5.66
N ASP A 14 -13.79 14.21 5.60
CA ASP A 14 -14.58 13.54 6.64
C ASP A 14 -14.31 14.06 8.05
N GLY A 15 -14.01 15.34 8.16
CA GLY A 15 -13.71 15.93 9.47
C GLY A 15 -12.28 15.74 9.91
N PHE A 16 -11.47 15.03 9.15
CA PHE A 16 -10.05 14.89 9.44
C PHE A 16 -9.26 15.98 8.73
N ARG A 17 -8.18 16.41 9.36
CA ARG A 17 -7.17 17.24 8.71
C ARG A 17 -6.08 16.29 8.24
N VAL A 18 -6.14 15.94 6.96
CA VAL A 18 -5.27 14.89 6.42
C VAL A 18 -3.97 15.51 5.91
N ARG A 19 -2.86 15.06 6.50
CA ARG A 19 -1.53 15.54 6.13
C ARG A 19 -1.05 14.85 4.87
N TYR A 20 -0.36 15.60 4.01
CA TYR A 20 0.31 14.99 2.87
C TYR A 20 1.64 15.65 2.60
N LEU A 21 2.48 14.93 1.85
CA LEU A 21 3.74 15.45 1.33
C LEU A 21 3.67 15.34 -0.20
N GLU A 22 4.17 16.34 -0.89
CA GLU A 22 4.05 16.40 -2.35
C GLU A 22 5.37 16.82 -2.97
N ALA A 23 5.74 16.16 -4.09
CA ALA A 23 6.90 16.54 -4.89
C ALA A 23 6.73 16.03 -6.31
N GLY A 24 7.51 16.61 -7.22
CA GLY A 24 7.56 16.16 -8.59
C GLY A 24 6.50 16.79 -9.48
N GLN A 25 6.55 16.45 -10.76
CA GLN A 25 5.64 16.95 -11.78
C GLN A 25 5.31 15.81 -12.73
N GLY A 26 4.19 15.95 -13.42
CA GLY A 26 3.78 14.95 -14.41
C GLY A 26 2.52 14.26 -13.95
N ASP A 27 2.30 13.05 -14.46
CA ASP A 27 1.15 12.26 -14.06
C ASP A 27 1.18 12.00 -12.57
N SER A 28 0.01 11.87 -11.97
CA SER A 28 -0.11 11.80 -10.51
C SER A 28 0.01 10.38 -9.99
N VAL A 29 0.77 10.24 -8.91
CA VAL A 29 0.88 9.01 -8.14
C VAL A 29 0.50 9.36 -6.70
N VAL A 30 -0.49 8.66 -6.19
CA VAL A 30 -0.95 8.84 -4.80
C VAL A 30 -0.47 7.65 -3.99
N ILE A 31 0.18 7.93 -2.89
CA ILE A 31 0.68 6.89 -1.99
C ILE A 31 -0.01 7.04 -0.65
N LEU A 32 -0.57 5.94 -0.15
CA LEU A 32 -1.13 5.92 1.19
C LEU A 32 -0.05 5.39 2.14
N ASP A 33 0.33 6.21 3.08
CA ASP A 33 1.42 5.91 4.00
C ASP A 33 0.91 5.81 5.42
N SER A 34 1.25 4.72 6.07
CA SER A 34 0.94 4.58 7.48
C SER A 34 2.05 5.17 8.34
N THR A 35 3.18 5.49 7.73
CA THR A 35 4.38 5.98 8.38
C THR A 35 4.94 5.05 9.45
N ALA A 36 4.45 3.81 9.47
CA ALA A 36 4.95 2.86 10.45
C ALA A 36 6.40 2.43 10.15
N TRP A 37 6.78 2.49 8.89
CA TRP A 37 8.07 1.94 8.45
C TRP A 37 9.08 3.00 8.06
N GLY A 38 8.73 4.27 8.21
CA GLY A 38 9.62 5.35 7.82
C GLY A 38 9.51 5.69 6.35
N TRP A 39 10.40 6.54 5.88
CA TRP A 39 10.36 7.05 4.52
C TRP A 39 10.90 6.02 3.54
N SER A 40 10.19 5.81 2.47
CA SER A 40 10.61 4.85 1.45
C SER A 40 11.36 5.57 0.32
N PRO A 41 12.53 5.04 -0.08
CA PRO A 41 13.22 5.60 -1.25
C PRO A 41 12.39 5.55 -2.53
N LEU A 42 11.37 4.69 -2.57
CA LEU A 42 10.46 4.64 -3.71
C LEU A 42 9.80 5.99 -3.96
N ASN A 43 9.43 6.69 -2.89
CA ASN A 43 8.76 7.99 -3.04
C ASN A 43 9.64 8.97 -3.81
N ASP A 44 10.93 8.98 -3.48
CA ASP A 44 11.88 9.88 -4.15
C ASP A 44 12.10 9.49 -5.59
N ALA A 45 12.20 8.19 -5.85
CA ALA A 45 12.41 7.71 -7.21
C ALA A 45 11.23 8.09 -8.10
N LEU A 46 10.01 7.91 -7.60
CA LEU A 46 8.82 8.26 -8.38
C LEU A 46 8.73 9.77 -8.62
N ALA A 47 9.16 10.58 -7.68
CA ALA A 47 9.05 12.03 -7.81
C ALA A 47 9.97 12.60 -8.88
N LYS A 48 10.91 11.80 -9.38
CA LYS A 48 11.76 12.25 -10.48
C LYS A 48 10.99 12.41 -11.79
N THR A 49 9.92 11.63 -11.97
CA THR A 49 9.15 11.65 -13.22
C THR A 49 7.66 11.83 -13.04
N TYR A 50 7.16 11.76 -11.81
CA TYR A 50 5.74 11.88 -11.52
C TYR A 50 5.48 12.92 -10.44
N ARG A 51 4.25 13.42 -10.41
CA ARG A 51 3.79 14.21 -9.27
C ARG A 51 3.35 13.22 -8.20
N VAL A 52 4.08 13.18 -7.11
CA VAL A 52 3.82 12.22 -6.03
C VAL A 52 3.18 12.92 -4.86
N VAL A 53 2.03 12.40 -4.41
CA VAL A 53 1.32 12.89 -3.24
C VAL A 53 1.24 11.75 -2.25
N VAL A 54 1.91 11.91 -1.11
CA VAL A 54 1.93 10.88 -0.06
C VAL A 54 1.01 11.33 1.06
N PHE A 55 -0.14 10.66 1.20
CA PHE A 55 -1.09 10.97 2.27
C PHE A 55 -0.78 10.15 3.50
N GLU A 56 -0.77 10.80 4.65
CA GLU A 56 -0.73 10.11 5.92
C GLU A 56 -2.15 9.66 6.27
N VAL A 57 -2.31 8.36 6.43
CA VAL A 57 -3.64 7.81 6.73
C VAL A 57 -4.09 8.31 8.11
N PRO A 58 -5.32 8.86 8.23
CA PRO A 58 -5.77 9.37 9.52
C PRO A 58 -5.68 8.35 10.66
N GLY A 59 -5.09 8.77 11.75
CA GLY A 59 -4.84 7.90 12.89
C GLY A 59 -3.42 7.39 12.94
N MET A 60 -2.63 7.67 11.89
CA MET A 60 -1.27 7.17 11.79
C MET A 60 -0.27 8.31 11.91
N GLY A 61 0.97 7.95 12.20
CA GLY A 61 2.06 8.89 12.22
C GLY A 61 1.82 10.04 13.19
N SER A 62 1.91 11.27 12.68
CA SER A 62 1.72 12.46 13.50
C SER A 62 0.26 12.87 13.61
N SER A 63 -0.64 12.16 12.95
CA SER A 63 -2.07 12.49 13.00
C SER A 63 -2.65 12.18 14.38
N SER A 64 -3.75 12.86 14.73
CA SER A 64 -4.49 12.54 15.92
C SER A 64 -5.06 11.12 15.84
N PRO A 65 -5.29 10.48 16.98
CA PRO A 65 -5.89 9.14 16.95
C PRO A 65 -7.21 9.16 16.16
N ASN A 66 -7.43 8.12 15.38
CA ASN A 66 -8.65 7.99 14.58
C ASN A 66 -9.67 7.19 15.38
N THR A 67 -10.64 7.89 15.93
CA THR A 67 -11.69 7.27 16.74
C THR A 67 -13.05 7.29 16.05
N THR A 68 -13.14 7.88 14.85
CA THR A 68 -14.42 8.07 14.20
C THR A 68 -14.68 7.16 13.01
N SER A 69 -13.63 6.71 12.30
CA SER A 69 -13.85 5.74 11.23
C SER A 69 -14.43 4.46 11.84
N GLY A 70 -15.47 3.92 11.23
CA GLY A 70 -16.13 2.74 11.75
C GLY A 70 -15.67 1.44 11.10
N SER A 71 -14.96 1.53 10.00
CA SER A 71 -14.51 0.36 9.24
C SER A 71 -13.36 0.78 8.33
N VAL A 72 -12.67 -0.22 7.77
CA VAL A 72 -11.64 0.07 6.75
C VAL A 72 -12.29 0.76 5.55
N ASN A 73 -13.53 0.38 5.23
CA ASN A 73 -14.23 1.01 4.11
C ASN A 73 -14.51 2.48 4.38
N ASP A 74 -14.88 2.84 5.62
CA ASP A 74 -15.06 4.25 5.97
C ASP A 74 -13.77 5.02 5.81
N LEU A 75 -12.65 4.43 6.27
CA LEU A 75 -11.35 5.08 6.16
C LEU A 75 -10.97 5.25 4.68
N ALA A 76 -11.27 4.25 3.86
CA ALA A 76 -11.02 4.35 2.42
C ALA A 76 -11.86 5.47 1.81
N GLY A 77 -13.09 5.65 2.26
CA GLY A 77 -13.93 6.76 1.78
C GLY A 77 -13.32 8.11 2.12
N THR A 78 -12.74 8.23 3.30
CA THR A 78 -12.01 9.44 3.67
C THR A 78 -10.86 9.69 2.70
N MET A 79 -10.13 8.63 2.34
CA MET A 79 -9.01 8.80 1.42
C MET A 79 -9.47 9.12 0.00
N VAL A 80 -10.66 8.65 -0.39
CA VAL A 80 -11.24 9.08 -1.67
C VAL A 80 -11.42 10.59 -1.68
N GLN A 81 -11.99 11.13 -0.59
CA GLN A 81 -12.19 12.58 -0.50
C GLN A 81 -10.86 13.34 -0.49
N ALA A 82 -9.90 12.84 0.29
CA ALA A 82 -8.60 13.50 0.38
C ALA A 82 -7.93 13.55 -0.98
N ALA A 83 -7.93 12.42 -1.70
CA ALA A 83 -7.32 12.38 -3.04
C ALA A 83 -8.02 13.31 -4.00
N ALA A 84 -9.33 13.37 -3.97
CA ALA A 84 -10.09 14.26 -4.85
C ALA A 84 -9.79 15.73 -4.57
N SER A 85 -9.44 16.05 -3.38
CA SER A 85 -9.03 17.43 -3.04
C SER A 85 -7.68 17.82 -3.59
N UNK A 86 -6.78 16.79 -3.68
CA UNK A 86 -5.53 17.12 -4.00
C UNK A 86 -5.21 16.87 -5.35
N VAL A 87 -5.89 15.98 -5.98
CA VAL A 87 -5.50 15.49 -7.29
C VAL A 87 -6.71 15.53 -8.22
N SER A 88 -6.58 16.19 -9.32
CA SER A 88 -7.64 16.19 -10.34
C SER A 88 -7.32 15.11 -11.37
N GLY A 89 -8.35 14.39 -11.81
CA GLY A 89 -8.16 13.34 -12.79
C GLY A 89 -7.70 12.04 -12.17
N LYS A 90 -7.24 11.15 -13.02
CA LYS A 90 -6.86 9.81 -12.58
C LYS A 90 -5.44 9.79 -12.03
N PHE A 91 -5.18 8.80 -11.21
CA PHE A 91 -3.84 8.63 -10.61
C PHE A 91 -3.54 7.14 -10.41
N THR A 92 -2.26 6.85 -10.30
CA THR A 92 -1.81 5.54 -9.81
C THR A 92 -1.88 5.59 -8.29
N LEU A 93 -2.46 4.54 -7.69
CA LEU A 93 -2.61 4.46 -6.24
C LEU A 93 -1.72 3.36 -5.70
N ILE A 94 -0.94 3.69 -4.67
CA ILE A 94 -0.01 2.74 -4.05
C ILE A 94 -0.29 2.67 -2.56
N GLY A 95 -0.36 1.45 -2.01
CA GLY A 95 -0.49 1.27 -0.58
C GLY A 95 0.36 0.10 -0.10
N THR A 96 0.86 0.20 1.13
CA THR A 96 1.70 -0.83 1.73
C THR A 96 1.05 -1.37 3.00
N SER A 97 1.05 -2.69 3.15
CA SER A 97 0.60 -3.36 4.36
C SER A 97 -0.88 -3.02 4.65
N PHE A 98 -1.19 -2.47 5.82
CA PHE A 98 -2.56 -2.06 6.13
C PHE A 98 -3.06 -1.00 5.16
N ALA A 99 -2.20 -0.06 4.77
CA ALA A 99 -2.60 0.96 3.80
C ALA A 99 -2.91 0.35 2.43
N ALA A 100 -2.37 -0.83 2.12
CA ALA A 100 -2.76 -1.53 0.88
C ALA A 100 -4.22 -1.96 0.94
N ASN A 101 -4.72 -2.37 2.11
CA ASN A 101 -6.13 -2.69 2.26
C ASN A 101 -6.98 -1.44 2.04
N VAL A 102 -6.56 -0.31 2.60
CA VAL A 102 -7.26 0.95 2.40
C VAL A 102 -7.27 1.32 0.90
N ALA A 103 -6.11 1.17 0.24
CA ALA A 103 -6.00 1.51 -1.18
C ALA A 103 -6.90 0.61 -2.05
N LEU A 104 -6.94 -0.67 -1.73
CA LEU A 104 -7.80 -1.58 -2.48
C LEU A 104 -9.27 -1.17 -2.34
N ARG A 105 -9.69 -0.86 -1.12
CA ARG A 105 -11.07 -0.43 -0.89
C ARG A 105 -11.34 0.93 -1.53
N GLN A 106 -10.36 1.82 -1.52
CA GLN A 106 -10.50 3.11 -2.21
C GLN A 106 -10.70 2.89 -3.70
N THR A 107 -10.02 1.96 -4.28
CA THR A 107 -10.19 1.62 -5.70
C THR A 107 -11.60 1.10 -5.98
N UNK A 108 -12.04 0.38 -5.01
CA UNK A 108 -13.18 -0.08 -5.17
C UNK A 108 -14.16 0.88 -5.06
N LEU A 109 -14.12 1.90 -4.26
CA LEU A 109 -15.10 2.98 -4.05
C LEU A 109 -15.11 4.02 -5.17
N ALA A 110 -13.98 4.31 -5.74
CA ALA A 110 -13.85 5.34 -6.76
C ALA A 110 -13.05 4.83 -7.95
N PRO A 111 -13.57 3.82 -8.66
CA PRO A 111 -12.79 3.20 -9.75
C PRO A 111 -12.45 4.16 -10.87
N GLU A 112 -13.27 5.18 -11.07
CA GLU A 112 -13.02 6.16 -12.14
C GLU A 112 -11.79 7.02 -11.85
N SER A 113 -11.30 7.04 -10.62
CA SER A 113 -10.15 7.86 -10.24
C SER A 113 -8.83 7.11 -10.27
N VAL A 114 -8.87 5.78 -10.25
CA VAL A 114 -7.64 4.98 -10.10
C VAL A 114 -7.32 4.31 -11.43
N GLU A 115 -6.23 4.73 -12.06
CA GLU A 115 -5.86 4.15 -13.35
C GLU A 115 -4.95 2.93 -13.20
N ALA A 116 -4.27 2.80 -12.07
CA ALA A 116 -3.48 1.61 -11.75
C ALA A 116 -3.33 1.53 -10.24
N LEU A 117 -3.23 0.30 -9.75
CA LEU A 117 -3.15 0.03 -8.32
C LEU A 117 -1.91 -0.79 -8.03
N VAL A 118 -1.14 -0.38 -7.03
CA VAL A 118 0.04 -1.13 -6.59
C VAL A 118 -0.14 -1.45 -5.11
N LEU A 119 -0.12 -2.74 -4.80
CA LEU A 119 -0.28 -3.23 -3.44
C LEU A 119 1.05 -3.83 -3.00
N ILE A 120 1.67 -3.23 -2.00
CA ILE A 120 2.97 -3.69 -1.50
C ILE A 120 2.73 -4.43 -0.19
N SER A 121 3.07 -5.71 -0.17
CA SER A 121 2.90 -6.56 1.01
C SER A 121 1.50 -6.43 1.61
N PRO A 122 0.44 -6.56 0.81
CA PRO A 122 -0.91 -6.40 1.34
C PRO A 122 -1.23 -7.49 2.35
N THR A 123 -1.98 -7.15 3.39
CA THR A 123 -2.33 -8.07 4.47
C THR A 123 -3.84 -8.30 4.61
N UNK A 124 -4.43 -7.98 3.65
CA UNK A 124 -5.70 -8.09 3.66
C UNK A 124 -6.24 -9.36 3.62
N ILE A 125 -5.70 -10.18 2.73
CA ILE A 125 -6.14 -11.57 2.51
C ILE A 125 -5.19 -12.49 3.27
N ARG A 126 -5.74 -13.18 4.24
CA ARG A 126 -4.93 -14.01 5.15
C ARG A 126 -5.65 -15.33 5.38
N PRO A 127 -5.53 -16.29 4.44
CA PRO A 127 -6.28 -17.54 4.54
C PRO A 127 -6.03 -18.30 5.84
N ALA A 128 -4.84 -18.19 6.42
CA ALA A 128 -4.56 -18.74 7.72
C ALA A 128 -3.94 -17.66 8.59
N ALA A 129 -4.52 -17.44 9.76
CA ALA A 129 -4.03 -16.40 10.65
C ALA A 129 -2.70 -16.80 11.23
N SER A 130 -1.76 -15.87 11.22
CA SER A 130 -0.49 -16.07 11.90
C SER A 130 -0.66 -15.85 13.40
N ALA A 131 0.07 -16.60 14.18
CA ALA A 131 0.06 -16.38 15.62
C ALA A 131 0.66 -15.01 15.94
N PRO A 132 0.18 -14.33 16.97
CA PRO A 132 0.78 -13.06 17.35
C PRO A 132 2.24 -13.24 17.74
N THR A 133 3.04 -12.23 17.44
CA THR A 133 4.42 -12.21 17.92
C THR A 133 4.44 -11.79 19.38
N GLN A 134 5.36 -12.38 20.15
CA GLN A 134 5.42 -12.13 21.57
C GLN A 134 6.67 -11.36 21.98
N THR A 135 7.68 -11.34 21.13
CA THR A 135 8.90 -10.62 21.43
C THR A 135 9.26 -9.70 20.28
N LEU A 136 10.13 -8.74 20.59
CA LEU A 136 10.64 -7.83 19.55
C LEU A 136 11.41 -8.60 18.48
N ASP A 137 12.19 -9.59 18.90
CA ASP A 137 12.95 -10.37 17.93
C ASP A 137 12.03 -11.18 16.99
N GLU A 138 10.95 -11.74 17.53
CA GLU A 138 9.97 -12.43 16.70
C GLU A 138 9.33 -11.47 15.70
N MET A 139 9.02 -10.26 16.16
CA MET A 139 8.43 -9.27 15.28
C MET A 139 9.40 -8.90 14.16
N LYS A 140 10.66 -8.66 14.49
CA LYS A 140 11.66 -8.33 13.48
C LYS A 140 11.84 -9.45 12.48
N ALA A 141 11.86 -10.69 12.98
CA ALA A 141 12.03 -11.86 12.08
C ALA A 141 10.84 -12.03 11.15
N ARG A 142 9.66 -11.56 11.57
CA ARG A 142 8.47 -11.63 10.72
C ARG A 142 8.46 -10.50 9.68
N LEU A 143 9.07 -9.37 10.02
CA LEU A 143 9.03 -8.20 9.15
C LEU A 143 10.10 -8.20 8.08
N SER A 144 11.26 -8.81 8.35
CA SER A 144 12.42 -8.69 7.47
C SER A 144 13.05 -10.05 7.20
N ALA A 145 13.56 -10.20 5.99
CA ALA A 145 14.38 -11.38 5.66
C ALA A 145 15.74 -11.32 6.34
N HIS A 146 16.13 -10.13 6.77
CA HIS A 146 17.41 -9.89 7.41
C HIS A 146 17.22 -9.11 8.70
N PRO A 147 16.57 -9.72 9.70
CA PRO A 147 16.23 -8.97 10.91
C PRO A 147 17.44 -8.40 11.64
N GLU A 148 18.61 -9.01 11.45
CA GLU A 148 19.84 -8.51 12.07
C GLU A 148 20.24 -7.15 11.48
N ASN A 149 19.74 -6.80 10.30
CA ASN A 149 20.07 -5.54 9.65
C ASN A 149 19.06 -4.44 9.95
N ILE A 150 17.97 -4.77 10.65
CA ILE A 150 17.04 -3.72 11.05
C ILE A 150 17.79 -2.83 12.05
N PRO A 151 17.96 -1.55 11.74
CA PRO A 151 18.67 -0.68 12.68
C PRO A 151 17.97 -0.64 14.02
N SER A 152 18.68 -0.26 15.06
CA SER A 152 18.00 0.02 16.32
C SER A 152 16.82 0.88 15.96
N LEU A 153 15.64 0.43 16.32
CA LEU A 153 14.44 1.00 15.77
C LEU A 153 14.48 2.52 15.87
N PRO A 154 14.21 3.22 14.77
CA PRO A 154 14.18 4.67 14.83
C PRO A 154 13.19 5.14 15.88
N PHE A 155 13.46 6.31 16.43
CA PHE A 155 12.55 6.89 17.38
C PHE A 155 11.14 6.94 16.79
N GLY A 156 10.19 6.42 17.53
CA GLY A 156 8.80 6.47 17.12
C GLY A 156 8.32 5.27 16.32
N LEU A 157 9.23 4.42 15.84
CA LEU A 157 8.79 3.30 15.00
C LEU A 157 7.89 2.33 15.79
N ILE A 158 8.25 2.02 17.02
CA ILE A 158 7.43 1.12 17.84
C ILE A 158 6.05 1.74 18.07
N ASP A 159 6.02 3.05 18.37
CA ASP A 159 4.76 3.72 18.59
C ASP A 159 3.92 3.76 17.32
N ASN A 160 4.54 3.99 16.17
CA ASN A 160 3.83 4.01 14.90
C ASN A 160 3.26 2.64 14.57
N LEU A 161 4.05 1.59 14.78
CA LEU A 161 3.58 0.23 14.54
C LEU A 161 2.42 -0.11 15.48
N THR A 162 2.53 0.28 16.74
CA THR A 162 1.47 0.04 17.71
C THR A 162 0.19 0.78 17.31
N GLN A 163 0.32 2.03 16.83
CA GLN A 163 -0.82 2.79 16.31
C GLN A 163 -1.48 2.07 15.15
N GLU A 164 -0.67 1.61 14.20
CA GLU A 164 -1.22 0.94 13.03
C GLU A 164 -1.96 -0.33 13.42
N GLN A 165 -1.37 -1.12 14.31
CA GLN A 165 -1.98 -2.36 14.75
C GLN A 165 -3.29 -2.10 15.51
N ALA A 166 -3.30 -1.07 16.35
CA ALA A 166 -4.50 -0.74 17.10
C ALA A 166 -5.61 -0.26 16.18
N LEU A 167 -5.29 0.58 15.21
CA LEU A 167 -6.28 1.07 14.25
C LEU A 167 -6.79 -0.09 13.41
N ALA A 168 -5.90 -0.92 12.90
CA ALA A 168 -6.30 -2.06 12.08
C ALA A 168 -7.21 -3.00 12.88
N ALA A 169 -6.87 -3.25 14.14
CA ALA A 169 -7.69 -4.13 14.97
C ALA A 169 -9.09 -3.55 15.19
N ARG A 170 -9.15 -2.25 15.48
CA ARG A 170 -10.44 -1.59 15.72
C ARG A 170 -11.32 -1.62 14.47
N LEU A 171 -10.72 -1.50 13.29
CA LEU A 171 -11.47 -1.46 12.05
C LEU A 171 -11.65 -2.83 11.40
N GLY A 172 -11.20 -3.89 12.05
CA GLY A 172 -11.35 -5.24 11.52
C GLY A 172 -10.28 -5.65 10.53
N GLY A 173 -9.20 -4.90 10.42
CA GLY A 173 -8.18 -5.13 9.41
C GLY A 173 -7.10 -6.12 9.78
N THR A 174 -7.25 -6.79 10.93
CA THR A 174 -6.25 -7.77 11.36
C THR A 174 -6.62 -9.20 11.06
N VAL A 175 -7.83 -9.42 10.57
CA VAL A 175 -8.31 -10.75 10.23
C VAL A 175 -8.42 -10.88 8.73
N ASN A 176 -8.62 -12.09 8.25
CA ASN A 176 -8.85 -12.28 6.83
C ASN A 176 -10.11 -11.51 6.43
N ASP A 177 -9.94 -10.65 5.43
CA ASP A 177 -11.03 -9.76 5.00
C ASP A 177 -11.79 -10.45 3.87
N SER A 178 -12.73 -11.30 4.25
CA SER A 178 -13.49 -12.06 3.25
C SER A 178 -14.38 -11.14 2.40
N GLU A 179 -14.79 -10.01 2.97
CA GLU A 179 -15.61 -9.08 2.19
C GLU A 179 -14.79 -8.45 1.08
N VAL A 180 -13.56 -8.01 1.37
CA VAL A 180 -12.74 -7.46 0.31
C VAL A 180 -12.30 -8.54 -0.66
N GLU A 181 -12.08 -9.76 -0.16
CA GLU A 181 -11.74 -10.86 -1.08
C GLU A 181 -12.85 -11.09 -2.09
N SER A 182 -14.10 -11.04 -1.64
CA SER A 182 -15.24 -11.26 -2.53
C SER A 182 -15.38 -10.16 -3.58
N ARG A 183 -14.74 -9.00 -3.34
CA ARG A 183 -14.83 -7.85 -4.22
C ARG A 183 -13.62 -7.68 -5.13
N LEU A 184 -12.63 -8.59 -5.06
CA LEU A 184 -11.44 -8.45 -5.90
C LEU A 184 -11.76 -8.43 -7.39
N GLY A 185 -12.82 -9.15 -7.79
CA GLY A 185 -13.26 -9.15 -9.18
C GLY A 185 -13.78 -7.83 -9.67
N ASP A 186 -14.10 -6.91 -8.76
CA ASP A 186 -14.59 -5.58 -9.14
C ASP A 186 -13.44 -4.62 -9.48
N VAL A 187 -12.19 -4.99 -9.19
CA VAL A 187 -11.05 -4.13 -9.48
C VAL A 187 -10.75 -4.20 -10.97
N GLN A 188 -10.99 -3.13 -11.69
CA GLN A 188 -10.88 -3.13 -13.14
C GLN A 188 -9.54 -2.60 -13.65
N CYS A 189 -8.86 -1.79 -12.88
CA CYS A 189 -7.61 -1.20 -13.34
C CYS A 189 -6.47 -2.21 -13.27
N ALA A 190 -5.38 -1.91 -13.98
CA ALA A 190 -4.16 -2.71 -13.91
C ALA A 190 -3.67 -2.71 -12.46
N THR A 191 -3.34 -3.88 -11.95
CA THR A 191 -2.97 -4.04 -10.54
C THR A 191 -1.71 -4.86 -10.41
N LEU A 192 -0.75 -4.34 -9.67
CA LEU A 192 0.47 -5.06 -9.30
C LEU A 192 0.43 -5.35 -7.81
N SER A 193 0.62 -6.61 -7.45
CA SER A 193 0.75 -6.99 -6.04
C SER A 193 2.17 -7.53 -5.82
N LEU A 194 2.87 -6.95 -4.84
CA LEU A 194 4.25 -7.29 -4.55
C LEU A 194 4.36 -7.95 -3.19
N PHE A 195 5.07 -9.07 -3.14
CA PHE A 195 5.29 -9.81 -1.90
C PHE A 195 6.75 -10.18 -1.79
N GLY A 196 7.28 -10.16 -0.58
CA GLY A 196 8.59 -10.71 -0.34
C GLY A 196 8.52 -12.23 -0.30
N LEU A 197 9.53 -12.90 -0.84
CA LEU A 197 9.57 -14.36 -0.84
C LEU A 197 9.61 -14.91 0.59
N ALA A 198 10.13 -14.17 1.53
CA ALA A 198 10.23 -14.59 2.93
C ALA A 198 9.05 -14.14 3.78
N UNK A 199 7.91 -13.63 3.29
CA UNK A 199 7.16 -13.21 3.81
C UNK A 199 6.70 -13.93 4.52
N LYS A 200 6.72 -14.05 5.68
CA LYS A 200 6.17 -14.87 6.72
C LYS A 200 4.84 -14.34 7.22
N THR A 201 4.56 -13.11 6.89
CA THR A 201 3.32 -12.45 7.31
C THR A 201 2.16 -12.87 6.45
N VAL A 202 2.40 -13.09 5.17
CA VAL A 202 1.37 -13.46 4.20
C VAL A 202 1.77 -14.75 3.53
N GLU A 203 0.87 -15.71 3.54
CA GLU A 203 1.16 -17.01 2.99
C GLU A 203 1.10 -17.01 1.47
N SER A 204 1.78 -17.98 0.87
CA SER A 204 1.81 -18.11 -0.57
C SER A 204 0.41 -18.27 -1.17
N GLN A 205 -0.53 -18.82 -0.42
CA GLN A 205 -1.90 -18.94 -0.89
C GLN A 205 -2.52 -17.58 -1.18
N ALA A 206 -2.16 -16.56 -0.43
CA ALA A 206 -2.72 -15.24 -0.65
C ALA A 206 -2.30 -14.68 -2.00
N THR A 207 -1.05 -14.93 -2.40
CA THR A 207 -0.58 -14.42 -3.71
C THR A 207 -1.40 -14.98 -4.85
N ALA A 208 -1.79 -16.26 -4.76
CA ALA A 208 -2.63 -16.87 -5.78
C ALA A 208 -4.00 -16.21 -5.84
N ILE A 209 -4.56 -15.85 -4.68
CA ILE A 209 -5.88 -15.21 -4.63
C ILE A 209 -5.84 -13.87 -5.37
N TYR A 210 -4.84 -13.03 -5.10
CA TYR A 210 -4.72 -11.76 -5.81
C TYR A 210 -4.58 -11.99 -7.32
N ARG A 211 -3.72 -12.94 -7.69
CA ARG A 211 -3.47 -13.21 -9.11
C ARG A 211 -4.72 -13.69 -9.83
N GLU A 212 -5.48 -14.55 -9.17
CA GLU A 212 -6.60 -15.20 -9.83
C GLU A 212 -7.88 -14.37 -9.82
N LYS A 213 -8.09 -13.58 -8.76
CA LYS A 213 -9.37 -12.90 -8.60
C LYS A 213 -9.40 -11.48 -9.14
N ILE A 214 -8.26 -10.80 -9.24
CA ILE A 214 -8.24 -9.47 -9.82
C ILE A 214 -8.07 -9.60 -11.34
N PRO A 215 -8.99 -9.04 -12.12
CA PRO A 215 -9.00 -9.28 -13.58
C PRO A 215 -7.71 -8.90 -14.31
N ASN A 216 -7.11 -7.76 -13.99
CA ASN A 216 -5.89 -7.30 -14.67
C ASN A 216 -4.74 -7.30 -13.68
N SER A 217 -4.38 -8.48 -13.21
CA SER A 217 -3.48 -8.67 -12.09
C SER A 217 -2.10 -9.15 -12.52
N ASN A 218 -1.09 -8.52 -11.97
CA ASN A 218 0.28 -9.01 -12.00
C ASN A 218 0.73 -9.20 -10.56
N VAL A 219 1.38 -10.31 -10.27
CA VAL A 219 1.92 -10.58 -8.95
C VAL A 219 3.42 -10.81 -9.10
N SER A 220 4.20 -10.08 -8.33
CA SER A 220 5.65 -10.22 -8.33
C SER A 220 6.12 -10.60 -6.94
N ILE A 221 7.07 -11.52 -6.91
CA ILE A 221 7.66 -11.99 -5.67
C ILE A 221 9.09 -11.47 -5.62
N VAL A 222 9.42 -10.75 -4.56
CA VAL A 222 10.75 -10.16 -4.43
C VAL A 222 11.62 -11.12 -3.64
N TYR A 223 12.66 -11.59 -4.31
CA TYR A 223 13.61 -12.50 -3.70
C TYR A 223 14.37 -11.81 -2.57
N ASP A 224 14.65 -12.55 -1.51
CA ASP A 224 15.45 -12.06 -0.38
C ASP A 224 14.81 -10.84 0.30
N ALA A 225 13.50 -10.85 0.38
CA ALA A 225 12.76 -9.80 1.08
C ALA A 225 11.64 -10.44 1.91
N GLY A 226 11.39 -9.85 3.07
CA GLY A 226 10.25 -10.22 3.90
C GLY A 226 9.11 -9.24 3.68
N HIS A 227 8.39 -8.94 4.77
CA HIS A 227 7.26 -8.02 4.70
C HIS A 227 7.69 -6.61 4.32
N LEU A 228 8.81 -6.14 4.86
CA LEU A 228 9.30 -4.80 4.60
C LEU A 228 10.22 -4.78 3.38
N ILE A 229 9.62 -4.87 2.19
CA ILE A 229 10.38 -4.89 0.95
C ILE A 229 11.23 -3.62 0.81
N ALA A 230 10.66 -2.47 1.20
CA ALA A 230 11.39 -1.21 1.10
C ALA A 230 12.67 -1.20 1.93
N LEU A 231 12.70 -1.96 3.02
CA LEU A 231 13.88 -2.07 3.86
C LEU A 231 14.85 -3.13 3.32
N ASP A 232 14.32 -4.30 3.00
CA ASP A 232 15.15 -5.43 2.60
C ASP A 232 15.72 -5.27 1.19
N ARG A 233 14.91 -4.83 0.27
CA ARG A 233 15.30 -4.75 -1.14
C ARG A 233 14.76 -3.45 -1.77
N PRO A 234 15.24 -2.29 -1.29
CA PRO A 234 14.73 -1.02 -1.84
C PRO A 234 14.94 -0.89 -3.34
N GLU A 235 16.07 -1.40 -3.86
CA GLU A 235 16.33 -1.30 -5.30
C GLU A 235 15.36 -2.14 -6.11
N ALA A 236 14.99 -3.32 -5.61
CA ALA A 236 14.03 -4.18 -6.31
C ALA A 236 12.64 -3.56 -6.29
N LEU A 237 12.27 -2.96 -5.16
CA LEU A 237 10.98 -2.29 -5.03
C LEU A 237 10.89 -1.14 -6.03
N ILE A 238 11.93 -0.31 -6.08
CA ILE A 238 11.97 0.83 -7.01
C ILE A 238 11.85 0.34 -8.45
N ASP A 239 12.65 -0.66 -8.82
CA ASP A 239 12.64 -1.14 -10.20
C ASP A 239 11.26 -1.70 -10.58
N ALA A 240 10.68 -2.52 -9.70
CA ALA A 240 9.39 -3.14 -10.02
C ALA A 240 8.27 -2.11 -10.13
N VAL A 241 8.20 -1.19 -9.18
CA VAL A 241 7.11 -0.24 -9.16
C VAL A 241 7.26 0.81 -10.26
N THR A 242 8.46 1.37 -10.42
CA THR A 242 8.64 2.39 -11.46
C THR A 242 8.39 1.81 -12.85
N ASP A 243 8.85 0.58 -13.08
CA ASP A 243 8.59 -0.08 -14.36
C ASP A 243 7.09 -0.27 -14.59
N TYR A 244 6.38 -0.71 -13.55
CA TYR A 244 4.95 -0.97 -13.69
C TYR A 244 4.18 0.33 -13.93
N VAL A 245 4.49 1.38 -13.19
CA VAL A 245 3.79 2.66 -13.34
C VAL A 245 4.03 3.23 -14.74
N GLU A 246 5.26 3.11 -15.22
CA GLU A 246 5.61 3.65 -16.54
C GLU A 246 4.93 2.89 -17.68
N ARG A 247 4.84 1.58 -17.55
CA ARG A 247 4.38 0.72 -18.65
C ARG A 247 3.09 0.00 -18.34
N ARG A 248 2.28 0.52 -17.45
CA ARG A 248 1.10 -0.20 -16.95
C ARG A 248 0.16 -0.67 -18.07
N GLU A 249 0.07 0.08 -19.14
CA GLU A 249 -0.83 -0.30 -20.22
C GLU A 249 -0.37 -1.55 -20.95
N THR A 250 0.93 -1.82 -20.93
CA THR A 250 1.44 -3.04 -21.56
C THR A 250 1.17 -4.27 -20.69
N PHE A 251 0.83 -4.06 -19.41
CA PHE A 251 0.51 -5.16 -18.52
C PHE A 251 -0.97 -5.51 -18.53
N ILE A 252 -1.79 -4.74 -19.24
CA ILE A 252 -3.21 -5.04 -19.33
C ILE A 252 -3.39 -6.11 -20.42
N VAL A 253 -3.91 -7.25 -20.01
CA VAL A 253 -4.13 -8.35 -20.93
C VAL A 253 -5.64 -8.55 -21.04
N GLY A 254 -6.23 -7.95 -22.07
CA GLY A 254 -7.66 -8.12 -22.32
C GLY A 254 -7.97 -9.52 -22.82
N ARG A 255 -9.12 -10.02 -22.43
CA ARG A 255 -9.51 -11.35 -22.87
C ARG A 255 -9.63 -11.44 -24.37
N GLN A 256 -10.06 -10.36 -25.01
CA GLN A 256 -10.16 -10.33 -26.45
C GLN A 256 -8.78 -10.47 -27.10
N ARG A 257 -7.77 -9.88 -26.50
CA ARG A 257 -6.43 -9.98 -27.05
C ARG A 257 -5.89 -11.38 -26.97
N GLN A 258 -6.22 -12.07 -25.91
CA GLN A 258 -5.76 -13.44 -25.75
C GLN A 258 -6.31 -14.34 -26.85
N ILE A 259 -7.51 -14.02 -27.30
CA ILE A 259 -8.13 -14.79 -28.35
C ILE A 259 -7.55 -14.42 -29.71
N ILE A 260 -7.21 -13.19 -29.89
CA ILE A 260 -6.80 -12.67 -31.19
C ILE A 260 -5.38 -13.07 -31.57
N ASN A 261 -4.57 -13.34 -30.59
CA ASN A 261 -3.16 -13.67 -30.86
C ASN A 261 -2.90 -15.13 -30.60
N PRO A 262 -3.22 -15.95 -31.56
CA PRO A 262 -2.99 -17.39 -31.45
C PRO A 262 -1.52 -17.73 -31.54
#